data_3e9b805b66386ef75f3db47e022294dc
#
_entry.id   3e9b805b66386ef75f3db47e022294dc
#
_cell.length_a   1.000
_cell.length_b   1.000
_cell.length_c   1.000
_cell.angle_alpha   90.00
_cell.angle_beta   90.00
_cell.angle_gamma   90.00
#
_symmetry.space_group_name_H-M   'P 1'
#
loop_
_entity.id
_entity.type
_entity.pdbx_description
1 polymer ?
#
loop_
_entity_poly.entity_id
_entity_poly.type
_entity_poly.pdbx_seq_one_letter_code
_entity_poly.pdbx_strand_id
1 'polypeptide(L)'
;VFPRTTGGNSSRDAFGEGYHPSMAGDRPVLLGLLLYVLVAATPSVLFWAALRLLPAAVTAWAECRRRKDAPAGPALECVVANLRRLRREVCCGCYRTQVRRMAVEAAYDDTLLECCRLVEVDAPLASADAHERPFARLLTEAALENAGIALDPP
;
A
#
# COMPACT_ATOMS: atom_id res chain seq x y z
N VAL A 1 49.89 -81.44 -37.79
CA VAL A 1 51.18 -80.80 -37.54
C VAL A 1 50.94 -79.50 -36.81
N PHE A 2 51.24 -79.52 -35.53
CA PHE A 2 51.42 -78.39 -34.62
C PHE A 2 52.63 -77.54 -35.08
N PRO A 3 52.78 -76.30 -34.69
CA PRO A 3 53.00 -75.86 -33.33
C PRO A 3 52.35 -74.48 -33.02
N ARG A 4 51.87 -74.22 -31.78
CA ARG A 4 52.48 -73.65 -30.56
C ARG A 4 53.31 -72.39 -30.79
N THR A 5 52.87 -71.30 -30.16
CA THR A 5 53.64 -70.47 -29.21
C THR A 5 52.74 -69.24 -28.80
N THR A 6 52.44 -69.15 -27.56
CA THR A 6 53.03 -68.39 -26.46
C THR A 6 52.99 -66.86 -26.63
N GLY A 7 52.46 -66.35 -25.61
CA GLY A 7 53.04 -65.19 -24.95
C GLY A 7 52.21 -63.95 -24.97
N GLY A 8 51.77 -63.62 -23.93
CA GLY A 8 52.34 -62.61 -23.09
C GLY A 8 51.32 -61.51 -22.75
N ASN A 9 50.98 -61.56 -21.59
CA ASN A 9 51.17 -60.50 -20.63
C ASN A 9 50.29 -59.23 -20.72
N SER A 10 49.38 -59.15 -19.79
CA SER A 10 49.44 -58.08 -18.76
C SER A 10 49.55 -56.68 -19.32
N SER A 11 48.42 -56.00 -19.17
CA SER A 11 48.47 -54.67 -18.61
C SER A 11 47.08 -54.33 -18.09
N ARG A 12 46.91 -54.51 -16.80
CA ARG A 12 45.94 -53.75 -16.00
C ARG A 12 46.43 -52.34 -16.00
N ASP A 13 45.83 -51.50 -16.71
CA ASP A 13 45.92 -50.08 -16.53
C ASP A 13 44.47 -49.61 -16.33
N ALA A 14 44.06 -49.57 -15.14
CA ALA A 14 43.80 -48.41 -14.35
C ALA A 14 43.04 -47.32 -15.12
N PHE A 15 41.75 -47.54 -15.35
CA PHE A 15 40.82 -46.44 -15.57
C PHE A 15 40.39 -45.89 -14.23
N GLY A 16 41.30 -45.17 -13.61
CA GLY A 16 40.98 -44.21 -12.57
C GLY A 16 40.69 -42.87 -13.23
N GLU A 17 39.58 -42.77 -13.93
CA GLU A 17 39.07 -41.45 -14.34
C GLU A 17 38.45 -40.80 -13.12
N GLY A 18 39.26 -40.02 -12.45
CA GLY A 18 38.86 -39.12 -11.42
C GLY A 18 37.79 -38.18 -11.96
N TYR A 19 36.56 -38.41 -11.54
CA TYR A 19 35.49 -37.47 -11.69
C TYR A 19 35.83 -36.26 -10.81
N HIS A 20 36.52 -35.32 -11.39
CA HIS A 20 36.62 -33.99 -10.83
C HIS A 20 35.28 -33.30 -11.11
N PRO A 21 34.44 -33.05 -10.09
CA PRO A 21 33.33 -32.18 -10.29
C PRO A 21 33.92 -30.79 -10.57
N SER A 22 33.86 -30.41 -11.82
CA SER A 22 34.21 -29.06 -12.25
C SER A 22 33.26 -28.09 -11.61
N MET A 23 33.63 -27.49 -10.47
CA MET A 23 32.90 -26.43 -9.77
C MET A 23 32.83 -25.12 -10.57
N ALA A 24 33.22 -25.14 -11.85
CA ALA A 24 33.19 -23.95 -12.71
C ALA A 24 31.86 -23.76 -13.44
N GLY A 25 30.90 -24.71 -13.34
CA GLY A 25 29.63 -24.67 -14.08
C GLY A 25 28.45 -24.00 -13.38
N ASP A 26 28.51 -23.85 -12.04
CA ASP A 26 27.31 -23.43 -11.28
C ASP A 26 27.05 -21.90 -11.27
N ARG A 27 28.07 -21.11 -11.58
CA ARG A 27 27.93 -19.64 -11.58
C ARG A 27 26.94 -19.11 -12.63
N PRO A 28 26.94 -19.60 -13.91
CA PRO A 28 25.92 -19.10 -14.85
C PRO A 28 24.52 -19.59 -14.54
N VAL A 29 24.38 -20.78 -13.95
CA VAL A 29 23.05 -21.30 -13.53
C VAL A 29 22.51 -20.52 -12.34
N LEU A 30 23.34 -20.22 -11.35
CA LEU A 30 22.95 -19.40 -10.20
C LEU A 30 22.61 -17.96 -10.63
N LEU A 31 23.37 -17.37 -11.54
CA LEU A 31 23.07 -16.05 -12.11
C LEU A 31 21.74 -16.06 -12.88
N GLY A 32 21.50 -17.09 -13.68
CA GLY A 32 20.21 -17.25 -14.39
C GLY A 32 19.03 -17.41 -13.45
N LEU A 33 19.17 -18.22 -12.40
CA LEU A 33 18.16 -18.39 -11.37
C LEU A 33 17.88 -17.08 -10.62
N LEU A 34 18.93 -16.37 -10.24
CA LEU A 34 18.81 -15.10 -9.52
C LEU A 34 18.11 -14.04 -10.39
N LEU A 35 18.47 -13.97 -11.68
CA LEU A 35 17.82 -13.07 -12.63
C LEU A 35 16.35 -13.43 -12.83
N TYR A 36 16.03 -14.71 -12.92
CA TYR A 36 14.64 -15.19 -13.02
C TYR A 36 13.82 -14.81 -11.78
N VAL A 37 14.36 -15.06 -10.59
CA VAL A 37 13.68 -14.69 -9.32
C VAL A 37 13.49 -13.18 -9.23
N LEU A 38 14.50 -12.40 -9.63
CA LEU A 38 14.40 -10.94 -9.64
C LEU A 38 13.26 -10.46 -10.56
N VAL A 39 13.21 -10.98 -11.80
CA VAL A 39 12.17 -10.61 -12.77
C VAL A 39 10.79 -11.07 -12.30
N ALA A 40 10.69 -12.28 -11.75
CA ALA A 40 9.42 -12.80 -11.23
C ALA A 40 8.92 -12.08 -9.97
N ALA A 41 9.83 -11.62 -9.10
CA ALA A 41 9.47 -10.89 -7.88
C ALA A 41 9.15 -9.40 -8.14
N THR A 42 9.69 -8.81 -9.21
CA THR A 42 9.53 -7.38 -9.54
C THR A 42 8.08 -6.93 -9.55
N PRO A 43 7.12 -7.58 -10.24
CA PRO A 43 5.73 -7.13 -10.27
C PRO A 43 5.08 -7.17 -8.89
N SER A 44 5.39 -8.17 -8.07
CA SER A 44 4.84 -8.29 -6.72
C SER A 44 5.37 -7.20 -5.78
N VAL A 45 6.67 -6.90 -5.86
CA VAL A 45 7.31 -5.85 -5.06
C VAL A 45 6.81 -4.47 -5.49
N LEU A 46 6.69 -4.23 -6.80
CA LEU A 46 6.16 -2.96 -7.33
C LEU A 46 4.70 -2.76 -6.94
N PHE A 47 3.89 -3.82 -7.01
CA PHE A 47 2.49 -3.76 -6.59
C PHE A 47 2.36 -3.48 -5.09
N TRP A 48 3.15 -4.15 -4.26
CA TRP A 48 3.17 -3.93 -2.83
C TRP A 48 3.67 -2.51 -2.46
N ALA A 49 4.73 -2.04 -3.12
CA ALA A 49 5.24 -0.69 -2.97
C ALA A 49 4.20 0.36 -3.41
N ALA A 50 3.52 0.12 -4.53
CA ALA A 50 2.43 0.99 -4.99
C ALA A 50 1.31 1.08 -3.96
N LEU A 51 0.83 -0.05 -3.44
CA LEU A 51 -0.21 -0.07 -2.41
C LEU A 51 0.20 0.67 -1.13
N ARG A 52 1.48 0.66 -0.81
CA ARG A 52 1.98 1.31 0.40
C ARG A 52 2.29 2.80 0.22
N LEU A 53 2.76 3.18 -0.98
CA LEU A 53 3.17 4.55 -1.28
C LEU A 53 2.05 5.39 -1.89
N LEU A 54 1.07 4.75 -2.56
CA LEU A 54 -0.05 5.45 -3.20
C LEU A 54 -0.85 6.34 -2.22
N PRO A 55 -1.25 5.87 -1.02
CA PRO A 55 -1.96 6.72 -0.09
C PRO A 55 -1.12 7.92 0.36
N ALA A 56 0.16 7.72 0.64
CA ALA A 56 1.07 8.80 1.00
C ALA A 56 1.31 9.77 -0.16
N ALA A 57 1.41 9.28 -1.38
CA ALA A 57 1.56 10.12 -2.57
C ALA A 57 0.29 10.91 -2.89
N VAL A 58 -0.88 10.30 -2.73
CA VAL A 58 -2.18 10.96 -2.93
C VAL A 58 -2.39 12.06 -1.90
N THR A 59 -2.08 11.81 -0.63
CA THR A 59 -2.17 12.84 0.42
C THR A 59 -1.17 13.96 0.20
N ALA A 60 0.08 13.65 -0.12
CA ALA A 60 1.11 14.66 -0.43
C ALA A 60 0.75 15.48 -1.69
N TRP A 61 0.20 14.84 -2.71
CA TRP A 61 -0.24 15.52 -3.93
C TRP A 61 -1.47 16.40 -3.68
N ALA A 62 -2.45 15.92 -2.91
CA ALA A 62 -3.61 16.68 -2.48
C ALA A 62 -3.20 17.90 -1.65
N GLU A 63 -2.23 17.74 -0.74
CA GLU A 63 -1.67 18.82 0.06
C GLU A 63 -0.91 19.84 -0.81
N CYS A 64 -0.11 19.36 -1.77
CA CYS A 64 0.60 20.23 -2.72
C CYS A 64 -0.38 21.00 -3.62
N ARG A 65 -1.48 20.37 -4.03
CA ARG A 65 -2.53 21.01 -4.82
C ARG A 65 -3.29 22.05 -4.00
N ARG A 66 -3.60 21.74 -2.73
CA ARG A 66 -4.20 22.70 -1.79
C ARG A 66 -3.32 23.92 -1.57
N ARG A 67 -1.97 23.76 -1.51
CA ARG A 67 -1.04 24.87 -1.37
C ARG A 67 -0.90 25.72 -2.62
N LYS A 68 -1.10 25.16 -3.81
CA LYS A 68 -1.04 25.90 -5.09
C LYS A 68 -2.31 26.70 -5.38
N ASP A 69 -3.44 26.24 -4.90
CA ASP A 69 -4.74 26.85 -5.15
C ASP A 69 -5.16 27.85 -4.05
N ALA A 70 -4.26 28.16 -3.09
CA ALA A 70 -4.55 29.03 -1.96
C ALA A 70 -4.01 30.46 -2.11
N PRO A 71 -4.83 31.37 -2.62
CA PRO A 71 -4.84 32.75 -2.07
C PRO A 71 -5.94 32.97 -1.02
N ALA A 72 -6.96 32.12 -0.96
CA ALA A 72 -7.88 32.02 0.18
C ALA A 72 -8.28 30.56 0.30
N GLY A 73 -8.19 29.96 1.52
CA GLY A 73 -8.62 28.58 1.76
C GLY A 73 -9.99 28.31 1.17
N PRO A 74 -10.39 27.04 0.96
CA PRO A 74 -11.71 26.73 0.41
C PRO A 74 -12.76 27.47 1.21
N ALA A 75 -13.65 28.17 0.50
CA ALA A 75 -14.72 28.90 1.17
C ALA A 75 -15.46 27.93 2.11
N LEU A 76 -15.70 28.32 3.34
CA LEU A 76 -16.33 27.48 4.37
C LEU A 76 -17.57 26.77 3.83
N GLU A 77 -18.36 27.48 2.99
CA GLU A 77 -19.56 26.91 2.35
C GLU A 77 -19.27 25.68 1.51
N CYS A 78 -18.13 25.66 0.78
CA CYS A 78 -17.72 24.51 -0.03
C CYS A 78 -17.36 23.30 0.84
N VAL A 79 -16.66 23.53 1.96
CA VAL A 79 -16.31 22.48 2.90
C VAL A 79 -17.57 21.93 3.58
N VAL A 80 -18.47 22.80 4.04
CA VAL A 80 -19.74 22.40 4.66
C VAL A 80 -20.62 21.65 3.66
N ALA A 81 -20.70 22.09 2.41
CA ALA A 81 -21.46 21.39 1.37
C ALA A 81 -20.91 19.97 1.11
N ASN A 82 -19.58 19.83 1.06
CA ASN A 82 -18.93 18.52 0.92
C ASN A 82 -19.15 17.65 2.17
N LEU A 83 -19.06 18.22 3.36
CA LEU A 83 -19.32 17.54 4.64
C LEU A 83 -20.74 16.95 4.67
N ARG A 84 -21.74 17.74 4.30
CA ARG A 84 -23.14 17.28 4.22
C ARG A 84 -23.33 16.17 3.18
N ARG A 85 -22.61 16.25 2.04
CA ARG A 85 -22.65 15.20 1.03
C ARG A 85 -22.08 13.89 1.57
N LEU A 86 -20.90 13.94 2.19
CA LEU A 86 -20.23 12.76 2.76
C LEU A 86 -21.03 12.16 3.92
N ARG A 87 -21.63 13.00 4.77
CA ARG A 87 -22.51 12.54 5.85
C ARG A 87 -23.69 11.73 5.31
N ARG A 88 -24.35 12.19 4.25
CA ARG A 88 -25.43 11.44 3.61
C ARG A 88 -24.94 10.08 3.08
N GLU A 89 -23.75 10.02 2.50
CA GLU A 89 -23.16 8.76 2.04
C GLU A 89 -22.87 7.81 3.21
N VAL A 90 -22.32 8.32 4.31
CA VAL A 90 -22.04 7.55 5.53
C VAL A 90 -23.35 7.04 6.14
N CYS A 91 -24.36 7.88 6.29
CA CYS A 91 -25.67 7.51 6.86
C CYS A 91 -26.45 6.54 5.95
N CYS A 92 -26.37 6.69 4.63
CA CYS A 92 -27.00 5.77 3.68
C CYS A 92 -26.45 4.34 3.79
N GLY A 93 -25.17 4.19 4.11
CA GLY A 93 -24.54 2.86 4.27
C GLY A 93 -24.52 1.99 3.01
N CYS A 94 -24.88 2.53 1.85
CA CYS A 94 -25.05 1.80 0.60
C CYS A 94 -23.70 1.49 -0.08
N TYR A 95 -22.78 0.89 0.64
CA TYR A 95 -21.44 0.58 0.14
C TYR A 95 -21.41 -0.80 -0.52
N ARG A 96 -20.90 -0.88 -1.74
CA ARG A 96 -20.69 -2.15 -2.45
C ARG A 96 -19.50 -2.96 -1.91
N THR A 97 -18.51 -2.28 -1.32
CA THR A 97 -17.28 -2.90 -0.83
C THR A 97 -16.86 -2.28 0.49
N GLN A 98 -16.21 -3.06 1.34
CA GLN A 98 -15.63 -2.61 2.59
C GLN A 98 -14.58 -1.50 2.38
N VAL A 99 -13.78 -1.62 1.31
CA VAL A 99 -12.77 -0.60 0.98
C VAL A 99 -13.41 0.75 0.70
N ARG A 100 -14.53 0.77 -0.06
CA ARG A 100 -15.26 2.00 -0.34
C ARG A 100 -15.83 2.63 0.94
N ARG A 101 -16.38 1.80 1.84
CA ARG A 101 -16.87 2.26 3.12
C ARG A 101 -15.78 2.97 3.92
N MET A 102 -14.63 2.30 4.10
CA MET A 102 -13.49 2.87 4.83
C MET A 102 -12.98 4.17 4.19
N ALA A 103 -12.96 4.23 2.86
CA ALA A 103 -12.53 5.44 2.15
C ALA A 103 -13.49 6.61 2.35
N VAL A 104 -14.79 6.38 2.35
CA VAL A 104 -15.80 7.43 2.57
C VAL A 104 -15.80 7.88 4.03
N GLU A 105 -15.69 6.95 4.98
CA GLU A 105 -15.57 7.27 6.41
C GLU A 105 -14.31 8.13 6.68
N ALA A 106 -13.17 7.77 6.09
CA ALA A 106 -11.93 8.54 6.21
C ALA A 106 -12.06 9.94 5.58
N ALA A 107 -12.65 10.04 4.39
CA ALA A 107 -12.88 11.32 3.74
C ALA A 107 -13.85 12.22 4.54
N TYR A 108 -14.82 11.61 5.21
CA TYR A 108 -15.74 12.31 6.11
C TYR A 108 -14.99 12.86 7.32
N ASP A 109 -14.17 12.03 7.98
CA ASP A 109 -13.35 12.46 9.11
C ASP A 109 -12.42 13.62 8.75
N ASP A 110 -11.72 13.52 7.61
CA ASP A 110 -10.83 14.57 7.12
C ASP A 110 -11.58 15.90 6.87
N THR A 111 -12.76 15.81 6.27
CA THR A 111 -13.59 17.00 5.98
C THR A 111 -14.16 17.63 7.26
N LEU A 112 -14.49 16.78 8.25
CA LEU A 112 -14.94 17.22 9.56
C LEU A 112 -13.85 18.02 10.27
N LEU A 113 -12.62 17.49 10.32
CA LEU A 113 -11.46 18.16 10.90
C LEU A 113 -11.14 19.48 10.19
N GLU A 114 -11.22 19.52 8.87
CA GLU A 114 -11.00 20.75 8.10
C GLU A 114 -12.06 21.80 8.41
N CYS A 115 -13.34 21.40 8.57
CA CYS A 115 -14.41 22.31 8.96
C CYS A 115 -14.15 22.89 10.36
N CYS A 116 -13.79 22.05 11.34
CA CYS A 116 -13.44 22.50 12.70
C CYS A 116 -12.29 23.50 12.68
N ARG A 117 -11.26 23.24 11.87
CA ARG A 117 -10.12 24.12 11.71
C ARG A 117 -10.51 25.50 11.15
N LEU A 118 -11.46 25.53 10.20
CA LEU A 118 -11.92 26.79 9.58
C LEU A 118 -12.80 27.63 10.52
N VAL A 119 -13.52 27.00 11.42
CA VAL A 119 -14.36 27.69 12.41
C VAL A 119 -13.72 27.80 13.79
N GLU A 120 -12.46 27.37 13.91
CA GLU A 120 -11.65 27.42 15.13
C GLU A 120 -12.31 26.71 16.32
N VAL A 121 -12.93 25.54 16.06
CA VAL A 121 -13.57 24.69 17.06
C VAL A 121 -12.69 23.49 17.38
N ASP A 122 -12.60 23.13 18.66
CA ASP A 122 -11.89 21.94 19.10
C ASP A 122 -12.50 20.66 18.49
N ALA A 123 -11.63 19.79 17.97
CA ALA A 123 -12.01 18.54 17.32
C ALA A 123 -11.44 17.34 18.09
N PRO A 124 -12.19 16.71 19.02
CA PRO A 124 -11.76 15.52 19.73
C PRO A 124 -11.30 14.38 18.79
N LEU A 125 -11.86 14.33 17.57
CA LEU A 125 -11.51 13.37 16.55
C LEU A 125 -10.03 13.43 16.12
N ALA A 126 -9.37 14.58 16.26
CA ALA A 126 -7.97 14.76 15.85
C ALA A 126 -6.98 13.90 16.66
N SER A 127 -7.29 13.64 17.93
CA SER A 127 -6.45 12.88 18.86
C SER A 127 -6.99 11.48 19.19
N ALA A 128 -8.14 11.10 18.63
CA ALA A 128 -8.83 9.87 18.97
C ALA A 128 -8.15 8.63 18.35
N ASP A 129 -8.00 7.60 19.18
CA ASP A 129 -7.56 6.29 18.73
C ASP A 129 -8.63 5.59 17.88
N ALA A 130 -8.21 4.55 17.13
CA ALA A 130 -9.10 3.84 16.20
C ALA A 130 -10.37 3.28 16.88
N HIS A 131 -10.28 2.89 18.16
CA HIS A 131 -11.40 2.37 18.93
C HIS A 131 -12.38 3.47 19.37
N GLU A 132 -11.87 4.63 19.70
CA GLU A 132 -12.65 5.78 20.18
C GLU A 132 -13.18 6.66 19.03
N ARG A 133 -12.66 6.47 17.84
CA ARG A 133 -12.96 7.27 16.66
C ARG A 133 -14.45 7.47 16.37
N PRO A 134 -15.32 6.45 16.46
CA PRO A 134 -16.76 6.64 16.23
C PRO A 134 -17.40 7.61 17.24
N PHE A 135 -17.01 7.52 18.50
CA PHE A 135 -17.53 8.41 19.55
C PHE A 135 -16.96 9.83 19.43
N ALA A 136 -15.66 9.94 19.18
CA ALA A 136 -15.00 11.23 18.96
C ALA A 136 -15.57 11.97 17.73
N ARG A 137 -15.98 11.23 16.70
CA ARG A 137 -16.68 11.80 15.54
C ARG A 137 -17.99 12.47 15.95
N LEU A 138 -18.83 11.80 16.75
CA LEU A 138 -20.08 12.37 17.23
C LEU A 138 -19.85 13.62 18.09
N LEU A 139 -18.85 13.62 18.95
CA LEU A 139 -18.49 14.80 19.74
C LEU A 139 -18.05 15.97 18.86
N THR A 140 -17.29 15.69 17.80
CA THR A 140 -16.83 16.71 16.84
C THR A 140 -18.01 17.26 16.03
N GLU A 141 -18.95 16.41 15.63
CA GLU A 141 -20.19 16.81 14.96
C GLU A 141 -21.00 17.74 15.87
N ALA A 142 -21.20 17.36 17.14
CA ALA A 142 -21.92 18.18 18.12
C ALA A 142 -21.24 19.53 18.37
N ALA A 143 -19.90 19.56 18.38
CA ALA A 143 -19.15 20.81 18.52
C ALA A 143 -19.36 21.75 17.34
N LEU A 144 -19.42 21.23 16.10
CA LEU A 144 -19.72 22.02 14.90
C LEU A 144 -21.16 22.53 14.89
N GLU A 145 -22.13 21.70 15.31
CA GLU A 145 -23.52 22.11 15.40
C GLU A 145 -23.70 23.22 16.46
N ASN A 146 -23.03 23.13 17.61
CA ASN A 146 -22.99 24.18 18.62
C ASN A 146 -22.34 25.47 18.10
N ALA A 147 -21.39 25.38 17.15
CA ALA A 147 -20.82 26.54 16.47
C ALA A 147 -21.75 27.12 15.38
N GLY A 148 -22.94 26.58 15.20
CA GLY A 148 -23.93 27.05 14.23
C GLY A 148 -23.80 26.43 12.82
N ILE A 149 -22.99 25.40 12.65
CA ILE A 149 -22.86 24.65 11.38
C ILE A 149 -23.90 23.52 11.38
N ALA A 150 -25.05 23.73 10.79
CA ALA A 150 -26.04 22.67 10.62
C ALA A 150 -25.54 21.59 9.70
N LEU A 151 -25.37 20.37 10.17
CA LEU A 151 -24.91 19.22 9.41
C LEU A 151 -26.04 18.56 8.62
N ASP A 152 -27.25 18.58 9.17
CA ASP A 152 -28.46 18.14 8.47
C ASP A 152 -29.20 19.39 7.96
N PRO A 153 -29.38 19.54 6.64
CA PRO A 153 -30.23 20.61 6.12
C PRO A 153 -31.69 20.34 6.50
N PRO A 154 -32.47 21.38 6.81
CA PRO A 154 -33.89 21.24 7.06
C PRO A 154 -34.66 20.66 5.87
#